data_2f6496a2dcc8590104a80f965148fb97
#
_entry.id   2f6496a2dcc8590104a80f965148fb97
#
_cell.length_a   1.000
_cell.length_b   1.000
_cell.length_c   1.000
_cell.angle_alpha   90.00
_cell.angle_beta   90.00
_cell.angle_gamma   90.00
#
_symmetry.space_group_name_H-M   'P 1'
#
loop_
_entity.id
_entity.type
_entity.pdbx_description
1 polymer ?
#
loop_
_entity_poly.entity_id
_entity_poly.type
_entity_poly.pdbx_seq_one_letter_code
_entity_poly.pdbx_strand_id
1 'polypeptide(L)'
;MEYIKVSQAAEKWGITPRRVRVLCAEGKIEGVIRKGKLYMIPETAVKPMDGRLSKTNIIAEIEHKKERLNAMRPLTYGELNRLRQEFMVEFTYNSNAIEGNTLTLQETAMVLEGMTVDQKPLKDHLEAVGHRDAFLYVRDIATKDVPLNESTIKSIHSLVLMNQPDDKGVYRRIPVRIMGAFTEPVQPYLIEPKMADLLAKNEERKETMSVIERIALFHLEFEGIHPFVDGNGRTGRLIMNLELIRHGYPAINVKFADRKRYYNAFDSFYRDNDPEPMINLVAEYVSERYDDYFRVLGDPNN
;
A
#
# COMPACT_ATOMS: atom_id res chain seq x y z
N MET A 1 -0.09 25.26 -32.66
CA MET A 1 0.70 24.60 -31.61
C MET A 1 1.96 24.06 -32.29
N GLU A 2 3.12 24.53 -31.87
CA GLU A 2 4.40 24.08 -32.43
C GLU A 2 4.81 22.73 -31.83
N TYR A 3 5.44 21.89 -32.66
CA TYR A 3 5.83 20.54 -32.26
C TYR A 3 7.31 20.33 -32.51
N ILE A 4 8.00 19.72 -31.55
CA ILE A 4 9.41 19.36 -31.61
C ILE A 4 9.59 17.86 -31.80
N LYS A 5 10.77 17.47 -32.34
CA LYS A 5 11.16 16.06 -32.49
C LYS A 5 11.61 15.46 -31.16
N VAL A 6 11.57 14.14 -31.07
CA VAL A 6 12.07 13.38 -29.90
C VAL A 6 13.50 13.78 -29.50
N SER A 7 14.38 14.06 -30.45
CA SER A 7 15.77 14.48 -30.15
C SER A 7 15.83 15.85 -29.48
N GLN A 8 15.00 16.80 -29.94
CA GLN A 8 14.93 18.14 -29.37
C GLN A 8 14.29 18.13 -27.96
N ALA A 9 13.25 17.32 -27.78
CA ALA A 9 12.66 17.14 -26.44
C ALA A 9 13.65 16.45 -25.49
N ALA A 10 14.45 15.50 -25.97
CA ALA A 10 15.48 14.82 -25.19
C ALA A 10 16.57 15.79 -24.70
N GLU A 11 17.01 16.69 -25.60
CA GLU A 11 17.98 17.75 -25.27
C GLU A 11 17.38 18.76 -24.28
N LYS A 12 16.16 19.26 -24.55
CA LYS A 12 15.43 20.20 -23.67
C LYS A 12 15.22 19.64 -22.26
N TRP A 13 14.98 18.34 -22.13
CA TRP A 13 14.67 17.68 -20.85
C TRP A 13 15.86 17.02 -20.18
N GLY A 14 17.05 16.99 -20.83
CA GLY A 14 18.25 16.35 -20.30
C GLY A 14 18.12 14.83 -20.14
N ILE A 15 17.41 14.16 -21.06
CA ILE A 15 17.21 12.70 -21.04
C ILE A 15 17.51 12.09 -22.41
N THR A 16 17.63 10.76 -22.49
CA THR A 16 17.92 10.10 -23.77
C THR A 16 16.73 10.10 -24.72
N PRO A 17 16.93 10.14 -26.06
CA PRO A 17 15.84 10.01 -27.03
C PRO A 17 15.05 8.70 -26.89
N ARG A 18 15.69 7.63 -26.40
CA ARG A 18 15.03 6.36 -26.08
C ARG A 18 14.00 6.56 -24.96
N ARG A 19 14.35 7.28 -23.90
CA ARG A 19 13.46 7.55 -22.78
C ARG A 19 12.25 8.40 -23.20
N VAL A 20 12.47 9.42 -24.04
CA VAL A 20 11.37 10.24 -24.58
C VAL A 20 10.37 9.37 -25.37
N ARG A 21 10.85 8.42 -26.21
CA ARG A 21 9.96 7.50 -26.95
C ARG A 21 9.14 6.61 -26.02
N VAL A 22 9.73 6.13 -24.93
CA VAL A 22 9.02 5.34 -23.90
C VAL A 22 7.91 6.18 -23.27
N LEU A 23 8.20 7.41 -22.85
CA LEU A 23 7.20 8.33 -22.27
C LEU A 23 6.06 8.65 -23.25
N CYS A 24 6.36 8.79 -24.54
CA CYS A 24 5.34 8.93 -25.58
C CYS A 24 4.48 7.68 -25.74
N ALA A 25 5.09 6.50 -25.74
CA ALA A 25 4.40 5.21 -25.87
C ALA A 25 3.50 4.90 -24.66
N GLU A 26 3.92 5.33 -23.46
CA GLU A 26 3.19 5.20 -22.21
C GLU A 26 2.08 6.26 -22.04
N GLY A 27 1.93 7.19 -22.99
CA GLY A 27 0.93 8.27 -22.90
C GLY A 27 1.20 9.30 -21.81
N LYS A 28 2.43 9.37 -21.29
CA LYS A 28 2.82 10.26 -20.18
C LYS A 28 3.09 11.71 -20.62
N ILE A 29 3.07 11.99 -21.90
CA ILE A 29 3.25 13.35 -22.45
C ILE A 29 1.95 13.75 -23.11
N GLU A 30 1.28 14.76 -22.56
CA GLU A 30 0.02 15.25 -23.10
C GLU A 30 0.21 15.93 -24.46
N GLY A 31 -0.73 15.73 -25.36
CA GLY A 31 -0.75 16.34 -26.69
C GLY A 31 0.25 15.75 -27.71
N VAL A 32 0.90 14.62 -27.42
CA VAL A 32 1.77 13.94 -28.39
C VAL A 32 0.96 13.45 -29.58
N ILE A 33 1.44 13.76 -30.80
CA ILE A 33 0.90 13.20 -32.02
C ILE A 33 1.90 12.26 -32.70
N ARG A 34 1.40 11.24 -33.41
CA ARG A 34 2.21 10.29 -34.15
C ARG A 34 2.09 10.57 -35.64
N LYS A 35 3.22 10.92 -36.29
CA LYS A 35 3.32 11.03 -37.74
C LYS A 35 4.12 9.85 -38.29
N GLY A 36 3.41 8.82 -38.77
CA GLY A 36 4.02 7.55 -39.20
C GLY A 36 4.74 6.84 -38.03
N LYS A 37 6.06 6.67 -38.12
CA LYS A 37 6.90 6.06 -37.07
C LYS A 37 7.48 7.08 -36.08
N LEU A 38 7.21 8.37 -36.27
CA LEU A 38 7.80 9.44 -35.46
C LEU A 38 6.78 10.01 -34.46
N TYR A 39 7.23 10.22 -33.22
CA TYR A 39 6.50 11.01 -32.23
C TYR A 39 6.85 12.49 -32.41
N MET A 40 5.83 13.32 -32.36
CA MET A 40 5.92 14.79 -32.35
C MET A 40 5.36 15.29 -31.03
N ILE A 41 6.12 16.08 -30.31
CA ILE A 41 5.84 16.50 -28.93
C ILE A 41 5.53 17.98 -28.97
N PRO A 42 4.46 18.46 -28.31
CA PRO A 42 4.22 19.89 -28.21
C PRO A 42 5.44 20.60 -27.63
N GLU A 43 5.85 21.72 -28.24
CA GLU A 43 6.99 22.49 -27.74
C GLU A 43 6.79 22.99 -26.30
N THR A 44 5.52 23.25 -25.93
CA THR A 44 5.10 23.66 -24.60
C THR A 44 5.05 22.50 -23.60
N ALA A 45 5.22 21.25 -24.06
CA ALA A 45 5.19 20.09 -23.16
C ALA A 45 6.31 20.19 -22.12
N VAL A 46 5.92 19.97 -20.88
CA VAL A 46 6.85 19.87 -19.75
C VAL A 46 7.35 18.45 -19.67
N LYS A 47 8.61 18.28 -19.27
CA LYS A 47 9.15 16.95 -18.98
C LYS A 47 8.22 16.26 -17.97
N PRO A 48 7.61 15.11 -18.32
CA PRO A 48 6.87 14.35 -17.32
C PRO A 48 7.77 14.10 -16.13
N MET A 49 7.25 14.36 -14.94
CA MET A 49 7.98 13.99 -13.72
C MET A 49 8.42 12.53 -13.87
N ASP A 50 9.71 12.28 -13.73
CA ASP A 50 10.21 10.94 -13.73
C ASP A 50 9.51 10.26 -12.55
N GLY A 51 8.69 9.25 -12.81
CA GLY A 51 8.07 8.42 -11.76
C GLY A 51 9.11 7.61 -10.98
N ARG A 52 10.38 7.81 -11.27
CA ARG A 52 11.54 7.63 -10.42
C ARG A 52 11.85 8.98 -9.74
N LEU A 53 10.98 9.43 -8.84
CA LEU A 53 11.52 10.11 -7.68
C LEU A 53 12.58 9.12 -7.15
N SER A 54 13.84 9.54 -7.13
CA SER A 54 14.87 8.72 -6.51
C SER A 54 14.31 8.35 -5.13
N LYS A 55 14.31 7.06 -4.79
CA LYS A 55 13.92 6.50 -3.48
C LYS A 55 14.34 7.42 -2.31
N THR A 56 15.57 7.91 -2.37
CA THR A 56 16.13 8.88 -1.42
C THR A 56 15.34 10.19 -1.37
N ASN A 57 14.71 10.61 -2.46
CA ASN A 57 14.00 11.89 -2.52
C ASN A 57 12.59 11.81 -1.92
N ILE A 58 11.82 10.76 -2.21
CA ILE A 58 10.46 10.62 -1.66
C ILE A 58 10.47 10.33 -0.16
N ILE A 59 11.44 9.54 0.33
CA ILE A 59 11.59 9.27 1.77
C ILE A 59 12.00 10.55 2.50
N ALA A 60 12.93 11.33 1.96
CA ALA A 60 13.32 12.61 2.53
C ALA A 60 12.14 13.62 2.55
N GLU A 61 11.31 13.63 1.51
CA GLU A 61 10.08 14.43 1.48
C GLU A 61 9.10 14.01 2.59
N ILE A 62 8.92 12.71 2.81
CA ILE A 62 8.06 12.19 3.86
C ILE A 62 8.57 12.59 5.26
N GLU A 63 9.87 12.49 5.51
CA GLU A 63 10.45 12.92 6.78
C GLU A 63 10.23 14.43 7.00
N HIS A 64 10.42 15.24 5.97
CA HIS A 64 10.12 16.67 6.04
C HIS A 64 8.61 16.94 6.30
N LYS A 65 7.69 16.19 5.67
CA LYS A 65 6.26 16.30 5.95
C LYS A 65 5.94 15.89 7.41
N LYS A 66 6.60 14.87 7.93
CA LYS A 66 6.47 14.43 9.32
C LYS A 66 6.92 15.51 10.29
N GLU A 67 8.10 16.08 10.09
CA GLU A 67 8.61 17.19 10.90
C GLU A 67 7.70 18.40 10.85
N ARG A 68 7.24 18.77 9.65
CA ARG A 68 6.31 19.88 9.44
C ARG A 68 4.98 19.66 10.19
N LEU A 69 4.39 18.46 10.11
CA LEU A 69 3.16 18.15 10.84
C LEU A 69 3.37 18.25 12.36
N ASN A 70 4.51 17.76 12.86
CA ASN A 70 4.85 17.82 14.29
C ASN A 70 5.06 19.25 14.78
N ALA A 71 5.46 20.18 13.91
CA ALA A 71 5.62 21.60 14.23
C ALA A 71 4.30 22.39 14.17
N MET A 72 3.24 21.83 13.63
CA MET A 72 1.93 22.46 13.56
C MET A 72 1.17 22.30 14.88
N ARG A 73 0.06 23.05 15.01
CA ARG A 73 -0.87 22.82 16.12
C ARG A 73 -1.39 21.39 16.10
N PRO A 74 -1.63 20.78 17.26
CA PRO A 74 -2.28 19.47 17.27
C PRO A 74 -3.70 19.56 16.67
N LEU A 75 -4.13 18.47 16.04
CA LEU A 75 -5.50 18.29 15.63
C LEU A 75 -6.42 18.31 16.84
N THR A 76 -7.55 18.98 16.73
CA THR A 76 -8.62 18.89 17.72
C THR A 76 -9.19 17.47 17.75
N TYR A 77 -9.86 17.11 18.84
CA TYR A 77 -10.52 15.81 18.94
C TYR A 77 -11.51 15.55 17.80
N GLY A 78 -12.27 16.56 17.40
CA GLY A 78 -13.23 16.45 16.30
C GLY A 78 -12.58 16.21 14.95
N GLU A 79 -11.52 16.97 14.62
CA GLU A 79 -10.74 16.80 13.39
C GLU A 79 -10.11 15.40 13.32
N LEU A 80 -9.48 14.97 14.41
CA LEU A 80 -8.84 13.66 14.47
C LEU A 80 -9.87 12.51 14.37
N ASN A 81 -11.01 12.64 15.03
CA ASN A 81 -12.05 11.62 14.99
C ASN A 81 -12.64 11.48 13.58
N ARG A 82 -12.91 12.61 12.91
CA ARG A 82 -13.37 12.62 11.53
C ARG A 82 -12.37 11.92 10.58
N LEU A 83 -11.09 12.30 10.62
CA LEU A 83 -10.06 11.68 9.81
C LEU A 83 -9.94 10.16 10.06
N ARG A 84 -10.15 9.73 11.31
CA ARG A 84 -10.12 8.31 11.70
C ARG A 84 -11.33 7.54 11.20
N GLN A 85 -12.51 8.13 11.25
CA GLN A 85 -13.75 7.51 10.75
C GLN A 85 -13.72 7.36 9.23
N GLU A 86 -13.36 8.43 8.50
CA GLU A 86 -13.22 8.41 7.05
C GLU A 86 -12.20 7.34 6.62
N PHE A 87 -11.02 7.33 7.25
CA PHE A 87 -9.99 6.33 6.97
C PHE A 87 -10.45 4.90 7.27
N MET A 88 -11.16 4.66 8.36
CA MET A 88 -11.66 3.33 8.73
C MET A 88 -12.55 2.75 7.64
N VAL A 89 -13.49 3.55 7.14
CA VAL A 89 -14.42 3.12 6.09
C VAL A 89 -13.66 2.83 4.78
N GLU A 90 -12.81 3.76 4.34
CA GLU A 90 -12.05 3.62 3.12
C GLU A 90 -11.07 2.45 3.15
N PHE A 91 -10.33 2.29 4.24
CA PHE A 91 -9.37 1.21 4.39
C PHE A 91 -10.06 -0.16 4.43
N THR A 92 -11.18 -0.26 5.15
CA THR A 92 -11.98 -1.49 5.18
C THR A 92 -12.51 -1.83 3.78
N TYR A 93 -13.09 -0.84 3.09
CA TYR A 93 -13.56 -1.02 1.72
C TYR A 93 -12.45 -1.49 0.79
N ASN A 94 -11.39 -0.70 0.64
CA ASN A 94 -10.33 -0.97 -0.35
C ASN A 94 -9.63 -2.29 -0.07
N SER A 95 -9.29 -2.56 1.19
CA SER A 95 -8.56 -3.77 1.58
C SER A 95 -9.37 -5.04 1.31
N ASN A 96 -10.68 -5.02 1.50
CA ASN A 96 -11.56 -6.15 1.18
C ASN A 96 -11.88 -6.23 -0.32
N ALA A 97 -12.08 -5.10 -1.00
CA ALA A 97 -12.36 -5.06 -2.44
C ALA A 97 -11.17 -5.62 -3.27
N ILE A 98 -9.92 -5.40 -2.84
CA ILE A 98 -8.73 -6.03 -3.45
C ILE A 98 -8.86 -7.55 -3.45
N GLU A 99 -9.42 -8.14 -2.40
CA GLU A 99 -9.64 -9.59 -2.24
C GLU A 99 -10.97 -10.09 -2.82
N GLY A 100 -11.73 -9.22 -3.49
CA GLY A 100 -12.96 -9.60 -4.20
C GLY A 100 -14.24 -9.46 -3.40
N ASN A 101 -14.24 -8.80 -2.24
CA ASN A 101 -15.46 -8.40 -1.53
C ASN A 101 -16.33 -7.48 -2.41
N THR A 102 -17.63 -7.67 -2.39
CA THR A 102 -18.56 -7.02 -3.33
C THR A 102 -19.26 -5.78 -2.76
N LEU A 103 -19.01 -5.41 -1.51
CA LEU A 103 -19.54 -4.19 -0.92
C LEU A 103 -18.95 -2.96 -1.63
N THR A 104 -19.77 -1.95 -1.88
CA THR A 104 -19.31 -0.61 -2.27
C THR A 104 -18.80 0.16 -1.05
N LEU A 105 -18.16 1.31 -1.27
CA LEU A 105 -17.72 2.17 -0.18
C LEU A 105 -18.88 2.59 0.74
N GLN A 106 -20.03 2.97 0.16
CA GLN A 106 -21.22 3.35 0.91
C GLN A 106 -21.82 2.18 1.69
N GLU A 107 -21.91 1.00 1.06
CA GLU A 107 -22.40 -0.22 1.73
C GLU A 107 -21.44 -0.64 2.85
N THR A 108 -20.11 -0.49 2.65
CA THR A 108 -19.15 -0.73 3.72
C THR A 108 -19.40 0.20 4.92
N ALA A 109 -19.63 1.50 4.69
CA ALA A 109 -19.98 2.44 5.75
C ALA A 109 -21.24 1.99 6.52
N MET A 110 -22.30 1.61 5.81
CA MET A 110 -23.54 1.09 6.41
C MET A 110 -23.30 -0.15 7.27
N VAL A 111 -22.49 -1.10 6.78
CA VAL A 111 -22.14 -2.32 7.52
C VAL A 111 -21.34 -1.98 8.79
N LEU A 112 -20.42 -1.04 8.73
CA LEU A 112 -19.63 -0.61 9.89
C LEU A 112 -20.47 0.15 10.94
N GLU A 113 -21.60 0.72 10.54
CA GLU A 113 -22.63 1.31 11.42
C GLU A 113 -23.62 0.27 11.97
N GLY A 114 -23.45 -1.03 11.62
CA GLY A 114 -24.29 -2.12 12.12
C GLY A 114 -25.53 -2.42 11.26
N MET A 115 -25.62 -1.84 10.07
CA MET A 115 -26.72 -2.13 9.13
C MET A 115 -26.39 -3.35 8.27
N THR A 116 -27.40 -4.05 7.80
CA THR A 116 -27.27 -5.09 6.77
C THR A 116 -27.61 -4.51 5.40
N VAL A 117 -26.91 -4.99 4.36
CA VAL A 117 -27.13 -4.59 2.97
C VAL A 117 -27.81 -5.74 2.24
N ASP A 118 -28.95 -5.45 1.62
CA ASP A 118 -29.71 -6.45 0.87
C ASP A 118 -28.92 -6.97 -0.33
N GLN A 119 -29.15 -8.22 -0.71
CA GLN A 119 -28.52 -8.93 -1.84
C GLN A 119 -26.97 -9.01 -1.80
N LYS A 120 -26.36 -8.76 -0.63
CA LYS A 120 -24.93 -8.97 -0.42
C LYS A 120 -24.69 -10.23 0.41
N PRO A 121 -23.65 -11.02 0.08
CA PRO A 121 -23.29 -12.20 0.88
C PRO A 121 -23.02 -11.85 2.33
N LEU A 122 -23.48 -12.68 3.27
CA LEU A 122 -23.14 -12.53 4.70
C LEU A 122 -21.62 -12.54 4.91
N LYS A 123 -20.89 -13.32 4.12
CA LYS A 123 -19.42 -13.35 4.13
C LYS A 123 -18.84 -11.94 4.01
N ASP A 124 -19.32 -11.15 3.05
CA ASP A 124 -18.80 -9.81 2.74
C ASP A 124 -19.01 -8.85 3.93
N HIS A 125 -20.16 -8.95 4.63
CA HIS A 125 -20.42 -8.19 5.85
C HIS A 125 -19.45 -8.57 6.97
N LEU A 126 -19.25 -9.88 7.19
CA LEU A 126 -18.36 -10.37 8.24
C LEU A 126 -16.90 -10.03 7.97
N GLU A 127 -16.47 -10.05 6.71
CA GLU A 127 -15.14 -9.60 6.32
C GLU A 127 -14.92 -8.11 6.61
N ALA A 128 -15.91 -7.26 6.32
CA ALA A 128 -15.84 -5.83 6.63
C ALA A 128 -15.75 -5.58 8.14
N VAL A 129 -16.59 -6.26 8.93
CA VAL A 129 -16.57 -6.15 10.40
C VAL A 129 -15.25 -6.67 10.97
N GLY A 130 -14.80 -7.83 10.53
CA GLY A 130 -13.54 -8.43 10.99
C GLY A 130 -12.32 -7.57 10.65
N HIS A 131 -12.29 -6.97 9.45
CA HIS A 131 -11.22 -6.06 9.06
C HIS A 131 -11.20 -4.77 9.90
N ARG A 132 -12.37 -4.19 10.19
CA ARG A 132 -12.49 -3.05 11.11
C ARG A 132 -11.92 -3.40 12.49
N ASP A 133 -12.35 -4.54 13.05
CA ASP A 133 -11.94 -4.96 14.40
C ASP A 133 -10.44 -5.27 14.45
N ALA A 134 -9.90 -5.87 13.38
CA ALA A 134 -8.46 -6.09 13.22
C ALA A 134 -7.67 -4.76 13.17
N PHE A 135 -8.18 -3.74 12.47
CA PHE A 135 -7.53 -2.44 12.44
C PHE A 135 -7.62 -1.68 13.78
N LEU A 136 -8.74 -1.79 14.49
CA LEU A 136 -8.85 -1.25 15.85
C LEU A 136 -7.83 -1.91 16.79
N TYR A 137 -7.68 -3.22 16.70
CA TYR A 137 -6.67 -3.97 17.45
C TYR A 137 -5.25 -3.53 17.08
N VAL A 138 -4.94 -3.40 15.80
CA VAL A 138 -3.64 -2.90 15.29
C VAL A 138 -3.30 -1.53 15.89
N ARG A 139 -4.26 -0.61 15.91
CA ARG A 139 -4.07 0.72 16.51
C ARG A 139 -3.81 0.67 18.00
N ASP A 140 -4.51 -0.20 18.72
CA ASP A 140 -4.33 -0.38 20.16
C ASP A 140 -2.92 -0.92 20.48
N ILE A 141 -2.50 -1.99 19.83
CA ILE A 141 -1.18 -2.60 20.07
C ILE A 141 -0.01 -1.74 19.57
N ALA A 142 -0.22 -0.89 18.54
CA ALA A 142 0.79 0.05 18.09
C ALA A 142 1.17 1.08 19.16
N THR A 143 0.20 1.50 19.99
CA THR A 143 0.44 2.45 21.09
C THR A 143 0.97 1.82 22.37
N LYS A 144 0.90 0.48 22.49
CA LYS A 144 1.34 -0.29 23.66
C LYS A 144 2.70 -0.94 23.48
N ASP A 145 3.37 -0.66 22.38
CA ASP A 145 4.68 -1.24 22.00
C ASP A 145 4.71 -2.78 22.04
N VAL A 146 3.58 -3.42 21.70
CA VAL A 146 3.50 -4.88 21.60
C VAL A 146 4.36 -5.35 20.43
N PRO A 147 5.34 -6.27 20.63
CA PRO A 147 6.26 -6.65 19.57
C PRO A 147 5.57 -7.31 18.38
N LEU A 148 6.09 -7.06 17.16
CA LEU A 148 5.68 -7.80 15.97
C LEU A 148 6.34 -9.19 16.02
N ASN A 149 5.53 -10.20 16.32
CA ASN A 149 5.93 -11.60 16.38
C ASN A 149 4.83 -12.48 15.80
N GLU A 150 5.06 -13.79 15.72
CA GLU A 150 4.07 -14.72 15.16
C GLU A 150 2.73 -14.69 15.90
N SER A 151 2.74 -14.53 17.22
CA SER A 151 1.51 -14.42 18.02
C SER A 151 0.70 -13.20 17.65
N THR A 152 1.37 -12.03 17.47
CA THR A 152 0.73 -10.79 17.03
C THR A 152 0.15 -10.94 15.63
N ILE A 153 0.89 -11.55 14.70
CA ILE A 153 0.42 -11.80 13.33
C ILE A 153 -0.80 -12.73 13.33
N LYS A 154 -0.75 -13.83 14.08
CA LYS A 154 -1.87 -14.77 14.23
C LYS A 154 -3.10 -14.12 14.87
N SER A 155 -2.91 -13.21 15.82
CA SER A 155 -4.00 -12.45 16.44
C SER A 155 -4.68 -11.51 15.45
N ILE A 156 -3.91 -10.76 14.64
CA ILE A 156 -4.44 -9.91 13.57
C ILE A 156 -5.24 -10.76 12.57
N HIS A 157 -4.65 -11.85 12.09
CA HIS A 157 -5.29 -12.77 11.15
C HIS A 157 -6.58 -13.39 11.72
N SER A 158 -6.60 -13.71 13.01
CA SER A 158 -7.79 -14.26 13.67
C SER A 158 -9.00 -13.31 13.64
N LEU A 159 -8.76 -12.01 13.68
CA LEU A 159 -9.81 -10.99 13.51
C LEU A 159 -10.23 -10.84 12.04
N VAL A 160 -9.27 -10.85 11.12
CA VAL A 160 -9.53 -10.78 9.68
C VAL A 160 -10.41 -11.95 9.22
N LEU A 161 -10.15 -13.14 9.73
CA LEU A 161 -10.83 -14.39 9.35
C LEU A 161 -11.86 -14.84 10.43
N MET A 162 -12.49 -13.91 11.12
CA MET A 162 -13.41 -14.18 12.23
C MET A 162 -14.54 -15.15 11.89
N ASN A 163 -14.93 -15.21 10.63
CA ASN A 163 -16.00 -16.06 10.10
C ASN A 163 -15.54 -17.48 9.72
N GLN A 164 -14.26 -17.82 9.88
CA GLN A 164 -13.68 -19.14 9.57
C GLN A 164 -12.98 -19.71 10.81
N PRO A 165 -13.73 -20.31 11.74
CA PRO A 165 -13.22 -20.66 13.08
C PRO A 165 -12.05 -21.67 13.05
N ASP A 166 -11.98 -22.53 12.03
CA ASP A 166 -10.95 -23.58 11.93
C ASP A 166 -9.61 -23.05 11.38
N ASP A 167 -9.65 -21.94 10.60
CA ASP A 167 -8.49 -21.40 9.91
C ASP A 167 -7.95 -20.09 10.54
N LYS A 168 -8.79 -19.39 11.33
CA LYS A 168 -8.41 -18.11 11.92
C LYS A 168 -7.21 -18.22 12.87
N GLY A 169 -6.16 -17.43 12.57
CA GLY A 169 -4.96 -17.40 13.40
C GLY A 169 -4.08 -18.64 13.31
N VAL A 170 -4.36 -19.56 12.37
CA VAL A 170 -3.64 -20.82 12.21
C VAL A 170 -2.91 -20.85 10.87
N TYR A 171 -1.62 -21.19 10.88
CA TYR A 171 -0.90 -21.41 9.64
C TYR A 171 -1.45 -22.62 8.89
N ARG A 172 -1.53 -22.48 7.57
CA ARG A 172 -2.07 -23.51 6.69
C ARG A 172 -1.24 -24.81 6.77
N ARG A 173 -1.92 -25.91 6.69
CA ARG A 173 -1.35 -27.27 6.67
C ARG A 173 -1.38 -27.91 5.28
N ILE A 174 -1.97 -27.20 4.32
CA ILE A 174 -2.12 -27.64 2.94
C ILE A 174 -1.38 -26.68 1.99
N PRO A 175 -0.86 -27.18 0.87
CA PRO A 175 -0.36 -26.31 -0.21
C PRO A 175 -1.48 -25.43 -0.74
N VAL A 176 -1.16 -24.17 -1.05
CA VAL A 176 -2.08 -23.23 -1.71
C VAL A 176 -1.42 -22.67 -2.96
N ARG A 177 -2.22 -22.07 -3.83
CA ARG A 177 -1.76 -21.42 -5.05
C ARG A 177 -2.32 -20.01 -5.12
N ILE A 178 -1.47 -19.03 -5.42
CA ILE A 178 -1.93 -17.66 -5.68
C ILE A 178 -2.22 -17.55 -7.18
N MET A 179 -3.51 -17.38 -7.51
CA MET A 179 -3.93 -17.31 -8.90
C MET A 179 -3.33 -16.08 -9.59
N GLY A 180 -2.62 -16.31 -10.71
CA GLY A 180 -2.03 -15.26 -11.52
C GLY A 180 -0.70 -14.71 -11.00
N ALA A 181 -0.18 -15.16 -9.85
CA ALA A 181 1.13 -14.79 -9.34
C ALA A 181 2.26 -15.58 -9.99
N PHE A 182 3.44 -14.95 -10.08
CA PHE A 182 4.67 -15.61 -10.56
C PHE A 182 5.40 -16.42 -9.48
N THR A 183 4.98 -16.29 -8.22
CA THR A 183 5.58 -17.03 -7.11
C THR A 183 4.68 -18.19 -6.68
N GLU A 184 5.32 -19.28 -6.26
CA GLU A 184 4.63 -20.36 -5.56
C GLU A 184 4.86 -20.18 -4.04
N PRO A 185 3.78 -20.13 -3.23
CA PRO A 185 3.90 -20.07 -1.79
C PRO A 185 4.72 -21.24 -1.24
N VAL A 186 5.43 -21.01 -0.14
CA VAL A 186 6.27 -22.03 0.48
C VAL A 186 5.45 -23.26 0.88
N GLN A 187 6.09 -24.43 0.92
CA GLN A 187 5.44 -25.64 1.41
C GLN A 187 5.05 -25.50 2.89
N PRO A 188 3.93 -26.10 3.34
CA PRO A 188 3.41 -25.92 4.70
C PRO A 188 4.44 -26.15 5.81
N TYR A 189 5.31 -27.15 5.69
CA TYR A 189 6.35 -27.48 6.68
C TYR A 189 7.48 -26.42 6.75
N LEU A 190 7.56 -25.51 5.79
CA LEU A 190 8.53 -24.41 5.77
C LEU A 190 7.96 -23.09 6.31
N ILE A 191 6.65 -23.00 6.60
CA ILE A 191 6.03 -21.75 7.02
C ILE A 191 6.64 -21.23 8.32
N GLU A 192 6.68 -22.04 9.37
CA GLU A 192 7.23 -21.62 10.67
C GLU A 192 8.70 -21.15 10.58
N PRO A 193 9.64 -21.92 10.01
CA PRO A 193 11.01 -21.45 9.87
C PRO A 193 11.15 -20.20 8.98
N LYS A 194 10.32 -20.07 7.94
CA LYS A 194 10.33 -18.88 7.06
C LYS A 194 9.74 -17.64 7.74
N MET A 195 8.73 -17.80 8.56
CA MET A 195 8.17 -16.70 9.36
C MET A 195 9.17 -16.24 10.44
N ALA A 196 9.85 -17.17 11.09
CA ALA A 196 10.91 -16.84 12.04
C ALA A 196 12.08 -16.08 11.37
N ASP A 197 12.53 -16.54 10.19
CA ASP A 197 13.56 -15.87 9.38
C ASP A 197 13.11 -14.45 8.93
N LEU A 198 11.86 -14.31 8.48
CA LEU A 198 11.30 -13.02 8.10
C LEU A 198 11.31 -12.01 9.27
N LEU A 199 10.88 -12.45 10.46
CA LEU A 199 10.86 -11.62 11.66
C LEU A 199 12.28 -11.22 12.09
N ALA A 200 13.24 -12.16 12.08
CA ALA A 200 14.64 -11.88 12.40
C ALA A 200 15.25 -10.85 11.42
N LYS A 201 15.07 -11.06 10.10
CA LYS A 201 15.50 -10.09 9.07
C LYS A 201 14.86 -8.72 9.24
N ASN A 202 13.60 -8.67 9.64
CA ASN A 202 12.93 -7.40 9.88
C ASN A 202 13.56 -6.62 11.03
N GLU A 203 14.01 -7.29 12.09
CA GLU A 203 14.75 -6.66 13.19
C GLU A 203 16.14 -6.17 12.73
N GLU A 204 16.91 -6.99 12.03
CA GLU A 204 18.24 -6.62 11.51
C GLU A 204 18.17 -5.39 10.58
N ARG A 205 17.14 -5.30 9.76
CA ARG A 205 16.93 -4.18 8.82
C ARG A 205 16.63 -2.85 9.50
N LYS A 206 16.26 -2.81 10.77
CA LYS A 206 16.04 -1.56 11.52
C LYS A 206 17.29 -0.68 11.56
N GLU A 207 18.48 -1.28 11.55
CA GLU A 207 19.76 -0.57 11.61
C GLU A 207 20.21 0.02 10.26
N THR A 208 19.66 -0.48 9.15
CA THR A 208 20.22 -0.20 7.81
C THR A 208 19.23 0.38 6.83
N MET A 209 17.94 0.27 7.09
CA MET A 209 16.86 0.68 6.19
C MET A 209 15.92 1.70 6.83
N SER A 210 15.36 2.57 6.00
CA SER A 210 14.24 3.40 6.44
C SER A 210 13.04 2.53 6.84
N VAL A 211 12.17 3.07 7.67
CA VAL A 211 10.93 2.40 8.10
C VAL A 211 10.08 1.99 6.89
N ILE A 212 9.96 2.85 5.90
CA ILE A 212 9.13 2.63 4.70
C ILE A 212 9.68 1.47 3.86
N GLU A 213 11.00 1.43 3.63
CA GLU A 213 11.66 0.34 2.90
C GLU A 213 11.48 -0.99 3.60
N ARG A 214 11.72 -1.00 4.91
CA ARG A 214 11.62 -2.20 5.75
C ARG A 214 10.19 -2.77 5.74
N ILE A 215 9.19 -1.92 5.87
CA ILE A 215 7.76 -2.30 5.84
C ILE A 215 7.36 -2.86 4.48
N ALA A 216 7.79 -2.22 3.39
CA ALA A 216 7.50 -2.67 2.03
C ALA A 216 8.14 -4.05 1.76
N LEU A 217 9.40 -4.24 2.17
CA LEU A 217 10.08 -5.54 2.05
C LEU A 217 9.43 -6.63 2.90
N PHE A 218 9.08 -6.30 4.15
CA PHE A 218 8.36 -7.24 5.00
C PHE A 218 7.06 -7.72 4.35
N HIS A 219 6.31 -6.80 3.77
CA HIS A 219 5.04 -7.12 3.11
C HIS A 219 5.25 -8.02 1.88
N LEU A 220 6.25 -7.72 1.04
CA LEU A 220 6.60 -8.55 -0.12
C LEU A 220 6.98 -9.98 0.30
N GLU A 221 7.86 -10.11 1.29
CA GLU A 221 8.34 -11.42 1.77
C GLU A 221 7.23 -12.19 2.50
N PHE A 222 6.38 -11.53 3.29
CA PHE A 222 5.22 -12.12 3.96
C PHE A 222 4.24 -12.71 2.96
N GLU A 223 3.90 -11.98 1.91
CA GLU A 223 3.02 -12.47 0.84
C GLU A 223 3.66 -13.63 0.06
N GLY A 224 4.97 -13.66 -0.10
CA GLY A 224 5.69 -14.79 -0.72
C GLY A 224 5.65 -16.06 0.13
N ILE A 225 5.67 -15.93 1.45
CA ILE A 225 5.48 -17.07 2.36
C ILE A 225 4.02 -17.55 2.30
N HIS A 226 3.08 -16.61 2.28
CA HIS A 226 1.64 -16.86 2.23
C HIS A 226 1.19 -17.84 3.31
N PRO A 227 1.37 -17.48 4.60
CA PRO A 227 1.32 -18.46 5.70
C PRO A 227 -0.08 -19.00 6.02
N PHE A 228 -1.14 -18.35 5.57
CA PHE A 228 -2.52 -18.72 5.86
C PHE A 228 -3.26 -19.26 4.63
N VAL A 229 -4.41 -19.92 4.85
CA VAL A 229 -5.26 -20.42 3.76
C VAL A 229 -5.92 -19.27 3.00
N ASP A 230 -6.36 -18.24 3.72
CA ASP A 230 -7.00 -17.01 3.19
C ASP A 230 -6.59 -15.84 4.09
N GLY A 231 -6.87 -14.60 3.68
CA GLY A 231 -6.66 -13.38 4.48
C GLY A 231 -5.20 -12.90 4.57
N ASN A 232 -4.26 -13.46 3.81
CA ASN A 232 -2.85 -13.03 3.83
C ASN A 232 -2.73 -11.55 3.43
N GLY A 233 -3.28 -11.13 2.28
CA GLY A 233 -3.20 -9.75 1.81
C GLY A 233 -3.78 -8.75 2.80
N ARG A 234 -4.94 -9.04 3.39
CA ARG A 234 -5.56 -8.19 4.43
C ARG A 234 -4.67 -8.09 5.66
N THR A 235 -4.14 -9.22 6.13
CA THR A 235 -3.22 -9.28 7.28
C THR A 235 -1.92 -8.53 6.99
N GLY A 236 -1.33 -8.70 5.81
CA GLY A 236 -0.11 -7.99 5.41
C GLY A 236 -0.30 -6.47 5.38
N ARG A 237 -1.41 -5.96 4.83
CA ARG A 237 -1.75 -4.52 4.85
C ARG A 237 -2.01 -3.99 6.27
N LEU A 238 -2.56 -4.80 7.16
CA LEU A 238 -2.72 -4.45 8.57
C LEU A 238 -1.38 -4.39 9.31
N ILE A 239 -0.46 -5.31 9.03
CA ILE A 239 0.91 -5.31 9.59
C ILE A 239 1.69 -4.08 9.09
N MET A 240 1.55 -3.70 7.81
CA MET A 240 2.14 -2.45 7.31
C MET A 240 1.67 -1.26 8.14
N ASN A 241 0.37 -1.16 8.41
CA ASN A 241 -0.19 -0.07 9.20
C ASN A 241 0.21 -0.13 10.69
N LEU A 242 0.37 -1.33 11.27
CA LEU A 242 0.94 -1.50 12.61
C LEU A 242 2.31 -0.85 12.71
N GLU A 243 3.21 -1.18 11.80
CA GLU A 243 4.58 -0.68 11.80
C GLU A 243 4.64 0.83 11.47
N LEU A 244 3.83 1.31 10.53
CA LEU A 244 3.75 2.76 10.24
C LEU A 244 3.32 3.55 11.49
N ILE A 245 2.22 3.17 12.12
CA ILE A 245 1.69 3.87 13.30
C ILE A 245 2.71 3.83 14.45
N ARG A 246 3.33 2.69 14.70
CA ARG A 246 4.36 2.50 15.74
C ARG A 246 5.53 3.45 15.58
N HIS A 247 5.93 3.73 14.34
CA HIS A 247 7.04 4.63 14.01
C HIS A 247 6.61 6.09 13.79
N GLY A 248 5.36 6.43 14.16
CA GLY A 248 4.84 7.80 14.09
C GLY A 248 4.50 8.27 12.68
N TYR A 249 4.26 7.34 11.75
CA TYR A 249 3.69 7.65 10.44
C TYR A 249 2.18 7.48 10.46
N PRO A 250 1.44 8.17 9.59
CA PRO A 250 0.02 7.91 9.41
C PRO A 250 -0.21 6.53 8.80
N ALA A 251 -1.36 5.92 9.15
CA ALA A 251 -1.82 4.72 8.47
C ALA A 251 -2.15 5.01 7.00
N ILE A 252 -1.88 4.04 6.12
CA ILE A 252 -2.11 4.15 4.68
C ILE A 252 -3.19 3.20 4.19
N ASN A 253 -3.77 3.55 3.05
CA ASN A 253 -4.83 2.82 2.40
C ASN A 253 -4.44 2.52 0.95
N VAL A 254 -4.07 1.28 0.63
CA VAL A 254 -3.86 0.83 -0.74
C VAL A 254 -5.20 0.81 -1.46
N LYS A 255 -5.39 1.70 -2.44
CA LYS A 255 -6.68 1.89 -3.12
C LYS A 255 -6.98 0.71 -4.07
N PHE A 256 -8.23 0.24 -4.06
CA PHE A 256 -8.68 -0.79 -5.00
C PHE A 256 -8.47 -0.39 -6.47
N ALA A 257 -8.58 0.88 -6.79
CA ALA A 257 -8.29 1.41 -8.12
C ALA A 257 -6.85 1.12 -8.57
N ASP A 258 -5.92 1.08 -7.62
CA ASP A 258 -4.49 0.86 -7.86
C ASP A 258 -4.08 -0.62 -7.73
N ARG A 259 -5.05 -1.56 -7.58
CA ARG A 259 -4.74 -2.99 -7.37
C ARG A 259 -3.82 -3.58 -8.43
N LYS A 260 -3.93 -3.12 -9.69
CA LYS A 260 -3.03 -3.57 -10.75
C LYS A 260 -1.58 -3.16 -10.50
N ARG A 261 -1.36 -1.92 -10.06
CA ARG A 261 -0.04 -1.41 -9.71
C ARG A 261 0.51 -2.14 -8.49
N TYR A 262 -0.33 -2.39 -7.51
CA TYR A 262 0.00 -3.15 -6.31
C TYR A 262 0.44 -4.60 -6.65
N TYR A 263 -0.30 -5.31 -7.48
CA TYR A 263 0.09 -6.65 -7.92
C TYR A 263 1.35 -6.65 -8.80
N ASN A 264 1.51 -5.68 -9.69
CA ASN A 264 2.73 -5.54 -10.48
C ASN A 264 3.97 -5.33 -9.59
N ALA A 265 3.84 -4.73 -8.42
CA ALA A 265 4.96 -4.56 -7.49
C ALA A 265 5.42 -5.91 -6.89
N PHE A 266 4.50 -6.83 -6.61
CA PHE A 266 4.86 -8.21 -6.25
C PHE A 266 5.54 -8.93 -7.42
N ASP A 267 5.01 -8.80 -8.62
CA ASP A 267 5.60 -9.43 -9.82
C ASP A 267 7.04 -8.94 -10.06
N SER A 268 7.30 -7.64 -9.92
CA SER A 268 8.66 -7.09 -10.01
C SER A 268 9.60 -7.70 -8.96
N PHE A 269 9.12 -7.83 -7.73
CA PHE A 269 9.93 -8.42 -6.65
C PHE A 269 10.23 -9.90 -6.91
N TYR A 270 9.23 -10.70 -7.26
CA TYR A 270 9.42 -12.14 -7.40
C TYR A 270 10.14 -12.55 -8.68
N ARG A 271 10.04 -11.75 -9.76
CA ARG A 271 10.70 -12.04 -11.04
C ARG A 271 12.09 -11.44 -11.15
N ASP A 272 12.23 -10.20 -10.69
CA ASP A 272 13.39 -9.36 -10.99
C ASP A 272 14.17 -9.01 -9.70
N ASN A 273 13.71 -9.49 -8.53
CA ASN A 273 14.22 -9.13 -7.20
C ASN A 273 14.25 -7.60 -6.99
N ASP A 274 13.26 -6.90 -7.57
CA ASP A 274 13.14 -5.45 -7.51
C ASP A 274 12.01 -5.02 -6.54
N PRO A 275 12.33 -4.57 -5.31
CA PRO A 275 11.36 -4.11 -4.33
C PRO A 275 10.91 -2.66 -4.55
N GLU A 276 11.59 -1.89 -5.41
CA GLU A 276 11.38 -0.46 -5.59
C GLU A 276 9.92 -0.09 -5.94
N PRO A 277 9.18 -0.84 -6.78
CA PRO A 277 7.79 -0.53 -7.05
C PRO A 277 6.89 -0.55 -5.81
N MET A 278 7.13 -1.48 -4.87
CA MET A 278 6.38 -1.54 -3.61
C MET A 278 6.80 -0.44 -2.64
N ILE A 279 8.09 -0.18 -2.52
CA ILE A 279 8.63 0.90 -1.68
C ILE A 279 8.05 2.25 -2.12
N ASN A 280 8.06 2.53 -3.42
CA ASN A 280 7.50 3.75 -3.97
C ASN A 280 5.98 3.84 -3.76
N LEU A 281 5.25 2.73 -3.90
CA LEU A 281 3.82 2.68 -3.65
C LEU A 281 3.48 3.05 -2.19
N VAL A 282 4.18 2.43 -1.23
CA VAL A 282 4.00 2.72 0.20
C VAL A 282 4.37 4.16 0.51
N ALA A 283 5.50 4.65 -0.02
CA ALA A 283 5.97 6.01 0.18
C ALA A 283 4.97 7.06 -0.34
N GLU A 284 4.43 6.85 -1.55
CA GLU A 284 3.43 7.74 -2.13
C GLU A 284 2.17 7.81 -1.26
N TYR A 285 1.65 6.68 -0.78
CA TYR A 285 0.48 6.68 0.10
C TYR A 285 0.74 7.33 1.46
N VAL A 286 1.96 7.19 2.02
CA VAL A 286 2.34 7.91 3.24
C VAL A 286 2.38 9.42 2.97
N SER A 287 2.96 9.85 1.86
CA SER A 287 3.02 11.27 1.45
C SER A 287 1.62 11.84 1.23
N GLU A 288 0.74 11.17 0.46
CA GLU A 288 -0.66 11.57 0.25
C GLU A 288 -1.42 11.70 1.58
N ARG A 289 -1.16 10.79 2.53
CA ARG A 289 -1.84 10.82 3.82
C ARG A 289 -1.44 12.02 4.69
N TYR A 290 -0.19 12.47 4.62
CA TYR A 290 0.21 13.73 5.23
C TYR A 290 -0.52 14.92 4.62
N ASP A 291 -0.74 14.93 3.30
CA ASP A 291 -1.48 16.00 2.63
C ASP A 291 -2.94 16.09 3.10
N ASP A 292 -3.58 14.95 3.43
CA ASP A 292 -4.91 14.96 4.07
C ASP A 292 -4.88 15.66 5.44
N TYR A 293 -3.85 15.41 6.25
CA TYR A 293 -3.69 16.07 7.56
C TYR A 293 -3.47 17.58 7.39
N PHE A 294 -2.61 17.99 6.45
CA PHE A 294 -2.36 19.41 6.16
C PHE A 294 -3.62 20.13 5.68
N ARG A 295 -4.42 19.47 4.83
CA ARG A 295 -5.70 20.03 4.36
C ARG A 295 -6.66 20.30 5.52
N VAL A 296 -6.77 19.39 6.48
CA VAL A 296 -7.63 19.58 7.67
C VAL A 296 -7.09 20.68 8.57
N LEU A 297 -5.77 20.83 8.68
CA LEU A 297 -5.13 21.89 9.45
C LEU A 297 -5.18 23.27 8.78
N GLY A 298 -5.65 23.34 7.52
CA GLY A 298 -5.73 24.58 6.75
C GLY A 298 -4.36 25.14 6.37
N ASP A 299 -3.40 24.28 6.08
CA ASP A 299 -2.05 24.68 5.68
C ASP A 299 -2.08 25.39 4.31
N PRO A 300 -1.67 26.68 4.20
CA PRO A 300 -1.72 27.45 2.95
C PRO A 300 -0.72 26.96 1.89
N ASN A 301 0.21 26.07 2.26
CA ASN A 301 1.22 25.56 1.35
C ASN A 301 0.89 24.14 0.82
N ASN A 302 -0.37 23.73 0.95
CA ASN A 302 -0.85 22.43 0.47
C ASN A 302 -1.96 22.59 -0.57
#